data_8bb7b49481cb57e7a01c9c83233b9ba9
#
_entry.id   8bb7b49481cb57e7a01c9c83233b9ba9
#
_cell.length_a   1.000
_cell.length_b   1.000
_cell.length_c   1.000
_cell.angle_alpha   90.00
_cell.angle_beta   90.00
_cell.angle_gamma   90.00
#
_symmetry.space_group_name_H-M   'P 1'
#
loop_
_entity.id
_entity.type
_entity.pdbx_description
1 polymer ?
#
loop_
_entity_poly.entity_id
_entity_poly.type
_entity_poly.pdbx_seq_one_letter_code
_entity_poly.pdbx_strand_id
1 'polypeptide(L)'
;SLCRPFRMAEDFYKEVAHMAQKPIPVYLICGFLDAGKTNFIAPMLTGEEFTEDERTLLVICEEGEEEYDEAALGKHNVRPIYLDGKEALTQEKLLSIEKEYHPTQVVVEYNGMWQLGDLVPALPKHWTLYQIVTVVDATTFDSYAKNMASLMMEQLREADLIVFNRCTDELVEQLRQRNLKMLNRRAEMYLEYNDDRMENYDNGLCPFDLDVPVLELSDDD
;
A
#
# COMPACT_ATOMS: atom_id res chain seq x y z
N SER A 1 -25.09 -35.45 -31.70
CA SER A 1 -24.60 -34.05 -31.59
C SER A 1 -25.43 -33.25 -30.59
N LEU A 2 -25.43 -33.66 -29.29
CA LEU A 2 -26.25 -33.07 -28.21
C LEU A 2 -25.40 -32.56 -27.04
N CYS A 3 -24.20 -32.06 -27.28
CA CYS A 3 -23.26 -31.67 -26.18
C CYS A 3 -22.92 -30.18 -26.08
N ARG A 4 -23.58 -29.29 -26.84
CA ARG A 4 -23.24 -27.84 -26.77
C ARG A 4 -23.95 -27.01 -25.69
N PRO A 5 -25.23 -27.23 -25.30
CA PRO A 5 -25.88 -26.35 -24.33
C PRO A 5 -25.36 -26.53 -22.89
N PHE A 6 -24.85 -27.70 -22.54
CA PHE A 6 -24.40 -27.96 -21.16
C PHE A 6 -23.08 -27.25 -20.81
N ARG A 7 -22.19 -27.09 -21.79
CA ARG A 7 -20.89 -26.42 -21.59
C ARG A 7 -21.04 -24.91 -21.40
N MET A 8 -21.96 -24.28 -22.16
CA MET A 8 -22.28 -22.86 -22.00
C MET A 8 -22.90 -22.54 -20.63
N ALA A 9 -23.69 -23.45 -20.09
CA ALA A 9 -24.28 -23.28 -18.75
C ALA A 9 -23.19 -23.42 -17.66
N GLU A 10 -22.28 -24.38 -17.78
CA GLU A 10 -21.15 -24.52 -16.86
C GLU A 10 -20.20 -23.31 -16.89
N ASP A 11 -19.90 -22.78 -18.06
CA ASP A 11 -19.05 -21.59 -18.23
C ASP A 11 -19.79 -20.34 -17.66
N PHE A 12 -21.09 -20.22 -17.91
CA PHE A 12 -21.92 -19.16 -17.31
C PHE A 12 -22.00 -19.26 -15.77
N TYR A 13 -22.20 -20.48 -15.22
CA TYR A 13 -22.22 -20.69 -13.78
C TYR A 13 -20.85 -20.44 -13.13
N LYS A 14 -19.74 -20.74 -13.82
CA LYS A 14 -18.40 -20.41 -13.35
C LYS A 14 -18.15 -18.90 -13.40
N GLU A 15 -18.65 -18.21 -14.41
CA GLU A 15 -18.54 -16.76 -14.55
C GLU A 15 -19.40 -16.04 -13.50
N VAL A 16 -20.63 -16.50 -13.26
CA VAL A 16 -21.51 -15.99 -12.19
C VAL A 16 -20.95 -16.29 -10.79
N ALA A 17 -20.39 -17.48 -10.57
CA ALA A 17 -19.72 -17.82 -9.32
C ALA A 17 -18.45 -16.98 -9.09
N HIS A 18 -17.73 -16.60 -10.15
CA HIS A 18 -16.60 -15.68 -10.08
C HIS A 18 -17.04 -14.23 -9.78
N MET A 19 -18.23 -13.82 -10.27
CA MET A 19 -18.84 -12.53 -9.93
C MET A 19 -19.41 -12.45 -8.50
N ALA A 20 -19.61 -13.61 -7.84
CA ALA A 20 -20.09 -13.71 -6.46
C ALA A 20 -18.95 -13.78 -5.41
N GLN A 21 -17.68 -13.79 -5.86
CA GLN A 21 -16.54 -13.81 -4.95
C GLN A 21 -16.41 -12.44 -4.27
N LYS A 22 -16.46 -12.44 -2.92
CA LYS A 22 -16.28 -11.21 -2.14
C LYS A 22 -14.91 -10.60 -2.50
N PRO A 23 -14.85 -9.31 -2.84
CA PRO A 23 -13.57 -8.68 -3.16
C PRO A 23 -12.62 -8.75 -1.96
N ILE A 24 -11.37 -9.09 -2.22
CA ILE A 24 -10.30 -9.10 -1.21
C ILE A 24 -9.59 -7.76 -1.27
N PRO A 25 -9.61 -6.96 -0.19
CA PRO A 25 -8.90 -5.69 -0.15
C PRO A 25 -7.38 -5.90 -0.16
N VAL A 26 -6.68 -5.06 -0.93
CA VAL A 26 -5.23 -5.01 -1.02
C VAL A 26 -4.75 -3.67 -0.49
N TYR A 27 -3.90 -3.72 0.52
CA TYR A 27 -3.18 -2.57 1.07
C TYR A 27 -1.77 -2.59 0.50
N LEU A 28 -1.43 -1.58 -0.27
CA LEU A 28 -0.14 -1.47 -0.93
C LEU A 28 0.76 -0.52 -0.16
N ILE A 29 1.89 -1.02 0.31
CA ILE A 29 2.89 -0.21 1.01
C ILE A 29 4.10 -0.03 0.08
N CYS A 30 4.33 1.21 -0.33
CA CYS A 30 5.41 1.65 -1.21
C CYS A 30 6.45 2.45 -0.45
N GLY A 31 7.56 2.70 -1.09
CA GLY A 31 8.68 3.49 -0.56
C GLY A 31 9.99 2.90 -1.05
N PHE A 32 11.02 3.72 -1.15
CA PHE A 32 12.34 3.25 -1.57
C PHE A 32 12.94 2.23 -0.59
N LEU A 33 14.02 1.56 -1.02
CA LEU A 33 14.77 0.65 -0.15
C LEU A 33 15.17 1.40 1.14
N ASP A 34 15.07 0.71 2.26
CA ASP A 34 15.38 1.21 3.61
C ASP A 34 14.55 2.44 4.06
N ALA A 35 13.46 2.75 3.35
CA ALA A 35 12.54 3.81 3.78
C ALA A 35 11.78 3.50 5.08
N GLY A 36 11.90 2.29 5.63
CA GLY A 36 11.22 1.89 6.87
C GLY A 36 9.86 1.25 6.65
N LYS A 37 9.59 0.67 5.47
CA LYS A 37 8.33 -0.04 5.17
C LYS A 37 8.05 -1.14 6.17
N THR A 38 9.03 -2.02 6.42
CA THR A 38 8.91 -3.13 7.37
C THR A 38 8.55 -2.64 8.78
N ASN A 39 9.19 -1.55 9.24
CA ASN A 39 8.92 -0.93 10.54
C ASN A 39 7.53 -0.29 10.63
N PHE A 40 6.97 0.16 9.51
CA PHE A 40 5.58 0.62 9.42
C PHE A 40 4.59 -0.57 9.41
N ILE A 41 4.89 -1.61 8.64
CA ILE A 41 3.99 -2.76 8.45
C ILE A 41 3.94 -3.65 9.69
N ALA A 42 5.07 -3.93 10.34
CA ALA A 42 5.13 -4.91 11.43
C ALA A 42 4.23 -4.55 12.63
N PRO A 43 4.21 -3.31 13.15
CA PRO A 43 3.27 -2.92 14.20
C PRO A 43 1.81 -2.99 13.75
N MET A 44 1.52 -2.60 12.50
CA MET A 44 0.17 -2.69 11.93
C MET A 44 -0.33 -4.13 11.91
N LEU A 45 0.51 -5.09 11.53
CA LEU A 45 0.17 -6.51 11.42
C LEU A 45 0.19 -7.28 12.76
N THR A 46 0.79 -6.71 13.79
CA THR A 46 0.78 -7.27 15.15
C THR A 46 -0.18 -6.52 16.08
N GLY A 47 -0.84 -5.48 15.60
CA GLY A 47 -1.93 -4.78 16.26
C GLY A 47 -3.28 -5.45 16.05
N GLU A 48 -4.14 -5.44 17.07
CA GLU A 48 -5.48 -6.06 16.99
C GLU A 48 -6.41 -5.34 16.03
N GLU A 49 -6.34 -4.01 15.96
CA GLU A 49 -7.27 -3.19 15.15
C GLU A 49 -7.29 -3.55 13.65
N PHE A 50 -6.14 -3.93 13.09
CA PHE A 50 -6.02 -4.25 11.66
C PHE A 50 -6.24 -5.74 11.36
N THR A 51 -5.95 -6.63 12.31
CA THR A 51 -5.90 -8.09 12.09
C THR A 51 -7.02 -8.86 12.77
N GLU A 52 -7.85 -8.21 13.62
CA GLU A 52 -8.95 -8.85 14.31
C GLU A 52 -9.94 -9.51 13.32
N ASP A 53 -10.19 -10.79 13.53
CA ASP A 53 -11.06 -11.63 12.68
C ASP A 53 -10.62 -11.77 11.21
N GLU A 54 -9.42 -11.29 10.84
CA GLU A 54 -8.90 -11.36 9.49
C GLU A 54 -7.86 -12.48 9.31
N ARG A 55 -7.75 -12.96 8.09
CA ARG A 55 -6.61 -13.79 7.63
C ARG A 55 -5.82 -12.97 6.63
N THR A 56 -4.71 -12.44 7.09
CA THR A 56 -3.90 -11.51 6.31
C THR A 56 -2.79 -12.23 5.56
N LEU A 57 -2.74 -12.05 4.26
CA LEU A 57 -1.59 -12.45 3.45
C LEU A 57 -0.63 -11.26 3.33
N LEU A 58 0.60 -11.42 3.80
CA LEU A 58 1.66 -10.44 3.60
C LEU A 58 2.55 -10.86 2.43
N VAL A 59 2.49 -10.10 1.33
CA VAL A 59 3.30 -10.32 0.14
C VAL A 59 4.51 -9.40 0.18
N ILE A 60 5.71 -9.95 0.29
CA ILE A 60 6.97 -9.22 0.40
C ILE A 60 7.69 -9.30 -0.95
N CYS A 61 7.86 -8.15 -1.60
CA CYS A 61 8.48 -8.02 -2.93
C CYS A 61 9.91 -7.44 -2.86
N GLU A 62 10.43 -7.21 -1.67
CA GLU A 62 11.75 -6.61 -1.47
C GLU A 62 12.45 -7.29 -0.30
N GLU A 63 13.72 -7.63 -0.48
CA GLU A 63 14.59 -8.06 0.62
C GLU A 63 15.22 -6.81 1.23
N GLY A 64 14.76 -6.41 2.41
CA GLY A 64 15.32 -5.32 3.21
C GLY A 64 16.31 -5.83 4.26
N GLU A 65 16.93 -4.91 5.01
CA GLU A 65 17.78 -5.25 6.16
C GLU A 65 16.96 -5.74 7.37
N GLU A 66 15.70 -5.32 7.46
CA GLU A 66 14.77 -5.64 8.54
C GLU A 66 13.98 -6.92 8.21
N GLU A 67 13.93 -7.84 9.15
CA GLU A 67 13.18 -9.10 9.02
C GLU A 67 11.90 -9.07 9.86
N TYR A 68 10.86 -9.73 9.37
CA TYR A 68 9.62 -9.91 10.12
C TYR A 68 9.77 -11.04 11.17
N ASP A 69 9.24 -10.80 12.38
CA ASP A 69 9.04 -11.88 13.36
C ASP A 69 7.83 -12.73 12.92
N GLU A 70 8.10 -13.80 12.19
CA GLU A 70 7.07 -14.71 11.68
C GLU A 70 6.27 -15.38 12.81
N ALA A 71 6.87 -15.58 14.00
CA ALA A 71 6.18 -16.13 15.13
C ALA A 71 5.17 -15.14 15.73
N ALA A 72 5.50 -13.84 15.74
CA ALA A 72 4.57 -12.78 16.13
C ALA A 72 3.46 -12.64 15.09
N LEU A 73 3.78 -12.59 13.80
CA LEU A 73 2.80 -12.52 12.71
C LEU A 73 1.80 -13.69 12.76
N GLY A 74 2.30 -14.92 13.00
CA GLY A 74 1.44 -16.11 13.09
C GLY A 74 0.39 -16.06 14.19
N LYS A 75 0.65 -15.35 15.31
CA LYS A 75 -0.32 -15.14 16.39
C LYS A 75 -1.50 -14.28 15.97
N HIS A 76 -1.32 -13.42 14.96
CA HIS A 76 -2.32 -12.52 14.42
C HIS A 76 -2.90 -13.00 13.08
N ASN A 77 -2.80 -14.30 12.77
CA ASN A 77 -3.27 -14.88 11.51
C ASN A 77 -2.67 -14.18 10.26
N VAL A 78 -1.43 -13.77 10.34
CA VAL A 78 -0.69 -13.19 9.20
C VAL A 78 0.26 -14.24 8.64
N ARG A 79 0.17 -14.49 7.34
CA ARG A 79 1.07 -15.38 6.60
C ARG A 79 1.98 -14.58 5.67
N PRO A 80 3.27 -14.47 5.95
CA PRO A 80 4.22 -13.86 5.04
C PRO A 80 4.53 -14.80 3.86
N ILE A 81 4.71 -14.22 2.68
CA ILE A 81 5.28 -14.86 1.51
C ILE A 81 6.32 -13.93 0.88
N TYR A 82 7.45 -14.48 0.50
CA TYR A 82 8.54 -13.77 -0.14
C TYR A 82 8.52 -14.06 -1.63
N LEU A 83 8.55 -13.02 -2.46
CA LEU A 83 8.62 -13.14 -3.91
C LEU A 83 10.02 -12.75 -4.38
N ASP A 84 10.69 -13.70 -5.02
CA ASP A 84 12.03 -13.50 -5.58
C ASP A 84 11.91 -12.84 -6.96
N GLY A 85 11.98 -11.50 -6.94
CA GLY A 85 11.91 -10.67 -8.14
C GLY A 85 10.51 -10.41 -8.67
N LYS A 86 10.45 -9.48 -9.62
CA LYS A 86 9.21 -8.99 -10.22
C LYS A 86 8.47 -10.08 -11.01
N GLU A 87 9.21 -10.98 -11.61
CA GLU A 87 8.68 -12.09 -12.40
C GLU A 87 7.89 -13.10 -11.58
N ALA A 88 8.13 -13.14 -10.25
CA ALA A 88 7.38 -13.97 -9.33
C ALA A 88 6.01 -13.38 -8.96
N LEU A 89 5.80 -12.07 -9.14
CA LEU A 89 4.54 -11.39 -8.88
C LEU A 89 3.58 -11.60 -10.06
N THR A 90 2.85 -12.70 -10.05
CA THR A 90 1.90 -13.09 -11.11
C THR A 90 0.55 -13.47 -10.55
N GLN A 91 -0.52 -13.26 -11.34
CA GLN A 91 -1.87 -13.71 -10.98
C GLN A 91 -1.92 -15.20 -10.63
N GLU A 92 -1.23 -16.04 -11.41
CA GLU A 92 -1.22 -17.49 -11.20
C GLU A 92 -0.63 -17.85 -9.83
N LYS A 93 0.50 -17.24 -9.47
CA LYS A 93 1.14 -17.43 -8.17
C LYS A 93 0.23 -17.00 -7.03
N LEU A 94 -0.34 -15.79 -7.13
CA LEU A 94 -1.23 -15.23 -6.11
C LEU A 94 -2.51 -16.07 -5.95
N LEU A 95 -3.13 -16.51 -7.04
CA LEU A 95 -4.30 -17.40 -7.00
C LEU A 95 -3.97 -18.77 -6.41
N SER A 96 -2.76 -19.30 -6.62
CA SER A 96 -2.32 -20.55 -5.99
C SER A 96 -2.25 -20.41 -4.47
N ILE A 97 -1.68 -19.30 -4.00
CA ILE A 97 -1.56 -18.99 -2.56
C ILE A 97 -2.93 -18.73 -1.94
N GLU A 98 -3.80 -18.00 -2.63
CA GLU A 98 -5.17 -17.76 -2.19
C GLU A 98 -5.94 -19.06 -1.97
N LYS A 99 -5.84 -20.01 -2.88
CA LYS A 99 -6.49 -21.33 -2.76
C LYS A 99 -6.01 -22.13 -1.55
N GLU A 100 -4.77 -21.94 -1.14
CA GLU A 100 -4.19 -22.64 0.01
C GLU A 100 -4.54 -21.95 1.32
N TYR A 101 -4.42 -20.61 1.37
CA TYR A 101 -4.51 -19.85 2.61
C TYR A 101 -5.88 -19.22 2.85
N HIS A 102 -6.64 -18.95 1.79
CA HIS A 102 -7.95 -18.25 1.83
C HIS A 102 -7.89 -16.92 2.58
N PRO A 103 -7.04 -15.97 2.16
CA PRO A 103 -6.92 -14.68 2.83
C PRO A 103 -8.22 -13.89 2.72
N THR A 104 -8.51 -13.08 3.72
CA THR A 104 -9.62 -12.12 3.73
C THR A 104 -9.15 -10.72 3.39
N GLN A 105 -7.85 -10.45 3.57
CA GLN A 105 -7.17 -9.22 3.15
C GLN A 105 -5.72 -9.51 2.77
N VAL A 106 -5.12 -8.59 2.03
CA VAL A 106 -3.74 -8.70 1.55
C VAL A 106 -2.99 -7.41 1.82
N VAL A 107 -1.79 -7.53 2.36
CA VAL A 107 -0.82 -6.42 2.47
C VAL A 107 0.34 -6.74 1.53
N VAL A 108 0.72 -5.78 0.71
CA VAL A 108 1.84 -5.90 -0.21
C VAL A 108 2.94 -4.92 0.19
N GLU A 109 4.07 -5.42 0.66
CA GLU A 109 5.30 -4.65 0.75
C GLU A 109 5.96 -4.63 -0.63
N TYR A 110 5.76 -3.52 -1.34
CA TYR A 110 6.15 -3.41 -2.74
C TYR A 110 7.60 -2.95 -2.89
N ASN A 111 8.27 -3.47 -3.90
CA ASN A 111 9.62 -3.06 -4.19
C ASN A 111 9.65 -1.60 -4.67
N GLY A 112 10.40 -0.76 -3.97
CA GLY A 112 10.46 0.67 -4.20
C GLY A 112 11.02 1.10 -5.55
N MET A 113 11.66 0.17 -6.30
CA MET A 113 12.21 0.42 -7.62
C MET A 113 11.28 0.01 -8.76
N TRP A 114 10.12 -0.59 -8.45
CA TRP A 114 9.15 -0.99 -9.47
C TRP A 114 8.08 0.08 -9.67
N GLN A 115 7.57 0.19 -10.90
CA GLN A 115 6.46 1.10 -11.21
C GLN A 115 5.15 0.58 -10.61
N LEU A 116 4.35 1.46 -10.02
CA LEU A 116 3.07 1.08 -9.41
C LEU A 116 2.09 0.50 -10.44
N GLY A 117 2.15 1.00 -11.67
CA GLY A 117 1.33 0.50 -12.77
C GLY A 117 1.51 -0.99 -13.10
N ASP A 118 2.61 -1.60 -12.68
CA ASP A 118 2.88 -3.03 -12.91
C ASP A 118 2.14 -3.94 -11.92
N LEU A 119 1.73 -3.44 -10.75
CA LEU A 119 1.04 -4.24 -9.74
C LEU A 119 -0.37 -4.65 -10.17
N VAL A 120 -1.18 -3.71 -10.63
CA VAL A 120 -2.60 -3.95 -10.90
C VAL A 120 -2.82 -5.11 -11.89
N PRO A 121 -2.07 -5.21 -13.02
CA PRO A 121 -2.18 -6.35 -13.93
C PRO A 121 -1.76 -7.69 -13.31
N ALA A 122 -0.93 -7.67 -12.27
CA ALA A 122 -0.46 -8.88 -11.58
C ALA A 122 -1.46 -9.39 -10.52
N LEU A 123 -2.39 -8.55 -10.07
CA LEU A 123 -3.38 -8.94 -9.07
C LEU A 123 -4.50 -9.80 -9.67
N PRO A 124 -5.03 -10.79 -8.92
CA PRO A 124 -6.27 -11.47 -9.26
C PRO A 124 -7.42 -10.46 -9.43
N LYS A 125 -8.33 -10.70 -10.37
CA LYS A 125 -9.41 -9.76 -10.73
C LYS A 125 -10.34 -9.36 -9.59
N HIS A 126 -10.50 -10.20 -8.58
CA HIS A 126 -11.35 -9.95 -7.40
C HIS A 126 -10.56 -9.37 -6.22
N TRP A 127 -9.23 -9.20 -6.36
CA TRP A 127 -8.44 -8.44 -5.42
C TRP A 127 -8.54 -6.96 -5.78
N THR A 128 -8.95 -6.15 -4.83
CA THR A 128 -9.21 -4.72 -5.06
C THR A 128 -8.19 -3.89 -4.29
N LEU A 129 -7.44 -3.07 -5.01
CA LEU A 129 -6.55 -2.10 -4.37
C LEU A 129 -7.39 -1.14 -3.55
N TYR A 130 -7.24 -1.22 -2.22
CA TYR A 130 -8.06 -0.49 -1.27
C TYR A 130 -7.37 0.78 -0.78
N GLN A 131 -6.07 0.70 -0.50
CA GLN A 131 -5.29 1.83 -0.01
C GLN A 131 -3.83 1.72 -0.48
N ILE A 132 -3.25 2.85 -0.85
CA ILE A 132 -1.83 2.99 -1.17
C ILE A 132 -1.19 3.86 -0.10
N VAL A 133 -0.21 3.30 0.60
CA VAL A 133 0.62 3.99 1.59
C VAL A 133 2.01 4.16 1.03
N THR A 134 2.55 5.37 1.05
CA THR A 134 3.94 5.64 0.68
C THR A 134 4.74 6.03 1.91
N VAL A 135 5.71 5.20 2.28
CA VAL A 135 6.65 5.47 3.37
C VAL A 135 7.89 6.15 2.80
N VAL A 136 8.26 7.27 3.37
CA VAL A 136 9.35 8.13 2.88
C VAL A 136 10.32 8.43 4.03
N ASP A 137 11.57 8.07 3.86
CA ASP A 137 12.63 8.52 4.76
C ASP A 137 12.93 10.01 4.50
N ALA A 138 12.61 10.86 5.47
CA ALA A 138 12.82 12.31 5.37
C ALA A 138 14.29 12.68 5.15
N THR A 139 15.23 11.88 5.66
CA THR A 139 16.68 12.13 5.54
C THR A 139 17.20 11.93 4.12
N THR A 140 16.54 11.06 3.33
CA THR A 140 16.95 10.71 1.95
C THR A 140 16.04 11.31 0.89
N PHE A 141 14.95 11.96 1.29
CA PHE A 141 13.93 12.51 0.39
C PHE A 141 14.51 13.36 -0.74
N ASP A 142 15.37 14.34 -0.42
CA ASP A 142 15.94 15.25 -1.42
C ASP A 142 16.85 14.52 -2.41
N SER A 143 17.57 13.50 -1.96
CA SER A 143 18.40 12.67 -2.82
C SER A 143 17.58 11.89 -3.83
N TYR A 144 16.53 11.22 -3.40
CA TYR A 144 15.62 10.48 -4.29
C TYR A 144 14.80 11.40 -5.19
N ALA A 145 14.31 12.53 -4.67
CA ALA A 145 13.62 13.53 -5.47
C ALA A 145 14.48 14.10 -6.61
N LYS A 146 15.80 14.12 -6.44
CA LYS A 146 16.77 14.60 -7.41
C LYS A 146 17.18 13.54 -8.43
N ASN A 147 17.44 12.32 -7.96
CA ASN A 147 18.04 11.26 -8.77
C ASN A 147 17.02 10.28 -9.34
N MET A 148 15.88 10.12 -8.68
CA MET A 148 14.80 9.18 -9.01
C MET A 148 13.44 9.89 -9.09
N ALA A 149 13.43 11.12 -9.57
CA ALA A 149 12.27 12.02 -9.55
C ALA A 149 10.98 11.38 -10.12
N SER A 150 11.07 10.69 -11.23
CA SER A 150 9.91 10.08 -11.90
C SER A 150 9.22 9.06 -11.00
N LEU A 151 10.00 8.17 -10.39
CA LEU A 151 9.48 7.11 -9.53
C LEU A 151 8.97 7.65 -8.19
N MET A 152 9.71 8.59 -7.58
CA MET A 152 9.27 9.30 -6.37
C MET A 152 7.93 10.02 -6.61
N MET A 153 7.82 10.75 -7.71
CA MET A 153 6.59 11.49 -8.04
C MET A 153 5.42 10.57 -8.32
N GLU A 154 5.62 9.41 -8.94
CA GLU A 154 4.58 8.40 -9.12
C GLU A 154 4.06 7.93 -7.76
N GLN A 155 4.96 7.47 -6.87
CA GLN A 155 4.59 6.97 -5.54
C GLN A 155 3.85 8.03 -4.70
N LEU A 156 4.28 9.28 -4.73
CA LEU A 156 3.63 10.36 -3.98
C LEU A 156 2.25 10.75 -4.57
N ARG A 157 2.09 10.72 -5.88
CA ARG A 157 0.81 11.09 -6.54
C ARG A 157 -0.28 10.05 -6.35
N GLU A 158 0.09 8.79 -6.35
CA GLU A 158 -0.85 7.68 -6.26
C GLU A 158 -1.20 7.31 -4.81
N ALA A 159 -0.47 7.85 -3.82
CA ALA A 159 -0.70 7.55 -2.42
C ALA A 159 -2.03 8.10 -1.90
N ASP A 160 -2.70 7.32 -1.04
CA ASP A 160 -3.80 7.77 -0.18
C ASP A 160 -3.26 8.28 1.17
N LEU A 161 -2.14 7.70 1.61
CA LEU A 161 -1.44 8.06 2.83
C LEU A 161 0.07 8.17 2.56
N ILE A 162 0.70 9.26 3.01
CA ILE A 162 2.15 9.44 2.97
C ILE A 162 2.66 9.58 4.39
N VAL A 163 3.61 8.75 4.76
CA VAL A 163 4.28 8.81 6.07
C VAL A 163 5.74 9.18 5.85
N PHE A 164 6.12 10.36 6.31
CA PHE A 164 7.53 10.76 6.38
C PHE A 164 8.06 10.34 7.74
N ASN A 165 8.99 9.41 7.77
CA ASN A 165 9.64 8.98 9.01
C ASN A 165 11.01 9.61 9.19
N ARG A 166 11.65 9.36 10.34
CA ARG A 166 12.97 9.89 10.73
C ARG A 166 13.03 11.42 10.62
N CYS A 167 11.91 12.09 10.89
CA CYS A 167 11.80 13.52 10.82
C CYS A 167 12.59 14.22 11.94
N THR A 168 13.12 15.39 11.58
CA THR A 168 13.58 16.42 12.51
C THR A 168 12.89 17.73 12.18
N ASP A 169 12.84 18.68 13.09
CA ASP A 169 12.20 19.98 12.84
C ASP A 169 12.79 20.67 11.60
N GLU A 170 14.10 20.54 11.38
CA GLU A 170 14.78 21.08 10.19
C GLU A 170 14.34 20.42 8.89
N LEU A 171 14.27 19.06 8.86
CA LEU A 171 13.83 18.32 7.68
C LEU A 171 12.35 18.60 7.37
N VAL A 172 11.53 18.72 8.39
CA VAL A 172 10.10 19.04 8.21
C VAL A 172 9.92 20.43 7.60
N GLU A 173 10.70 21.43 8.02
CA GLU A 173 10.64 22.75 7.40
C GLU A 173 11.05 22.68 5.91
N GLN A 174 12.09 21.89 5.56
CA GLN A 174 12.46 21.67 4.17
C GLN A 174 11.37 20.97 3.37
N LEU A 175 10.71 19.94 3.93
CA LEU A 175 9.60 19.24 3.29
C LEU A 175 8.41 20.18 3.04
N ARG A 176 8.08 21.06 3.99
CA ARG A 176 7.01 22.06 3.85
C ARG A 176 7.27 23.08 2.74
N GLN A 177 8.53 23.48 2.57
CA GLN A 177 8.93 24.38 1.47
C GLN A 177 8.73 23.73 0.07
N ARG A 178 8.67 22.38 0.00
CA ARG A 178 8.40 21.65 -1.26
C ARG A 178 6.92 21.68 -1.67
N ASN A 179 6.03 22.14 -0.80
CA ASN A 179 4.59 22.22 -1.05
C ASN A 179 4.00 20.91 -1.63
N LEU A 180 4.23 19.79 -0.93
CA LEU A 180 3.87 18.45 -1.40
C LEU A 180 2.36 18.27 -1.59
N LYS A 181 1.53 19.07 -0.89
CA LYS A 181 0.08 19.10 -1.11
C LYS A 181 -0.32 19.53 -2.53
N MET A 182 0.49 20.33 -3.21
CA MET A 182 0.26 20.64 -4.62
C MET A 182 0.44 19.42 -5.53
N LEU A 183 1.24 18.45 -5.10
CA LEU A 183 1.47 17.22 -5.85
C LEU A 183 0.34 16.21 -5.65
N ASN A 184 -0.13 16.06 -4.41
CA ASN A 184 -1.25 15.19 -4.06
C ASN A 184 -2.08 15.83 -2.94
N ARG A 185 -3.21 16.43 -3.32
CA ARG A 185 -4.12 17.10 -2.40
C ARG A 185 -4.98 16.13 -1.59
N ARG A 186 -5.17 14.91 -2.08
CA ARG A 186 -6.04 13.92 -1.43
C ARG A 186 -5.33 13.15 -0.34
N ALA A 187 -4.01 12.90 -0.51
CA ALA A 187 -3.27 12.10 0.44
C ALA A 187 -3.28 12.74 1.82
N GLU A 188 -3.57 11.94 2.84
CA GLU A 188 -3.20 12.28 4.19
C GLU A 188 -1.67 12.20 4.32
N MET A 189 -1.06 13.12 5.05
CA MET A 189 0.39 13.17 5.23
C MET A 189 0.74 13.28 6.70
N TYR A 190 1.57 12.38 7.18
CA TYR A 190 2.04 12.34 8.56
C TYR A 190 3.56 12.42 8.62
N LEU A 191 4.03 13.01 9.71
CA LEU A 191 5.43 13.19 10.06
C LEU A 191 5.70 12.39 11.32
N GLU A 192 6.55 11.38 11.23
CA GLU A 192 7.02 10.58 12.35
C GLU A 192 8.43 11.03 12.71
N TYR A 193 8.60 11.51 13.92
CA TYR A 193 9.85 12.04 14.43
C TYR A 193 10.68 10.94 15.13
N ASN A 194 11.99 11.17 15.24
CA ASN A 194 12.90 10.26 15.93
C ASN A 194 12.63 10.14 17.44
N ASP A 195 11.80 10.99 18.01
CA ASP A 195 11.37 11.00 19.41
C ASP A 195 9.96 10.44 19.63
N ASP A 196 9.49 9.61 18.70
CA ASP A 196 8.16 8.96 18.69
C ASP A 196 6.97 9.95 18.58
N ARG A 197 7.21 11.24 18.33
CA ARG A 197 6.13 12.18 17.99
C ARG A 197 5.60 11.86 16.60
N MET A 198 4.28 11.94 16.47
CA MET A 198 3.61 11.90 15.18
C MET A 198 2.79 13.16 14.99
N GLU A 199 2.97 13.84 13.88
CA GLU A 199 2.24 15.07 13.56
C GLU A 199 1.62 14.96 12.16
N ASN A 200 0.48 15.63 11.96
CA ASN A 200 -0.03 15.83 10.62
C ASN A 200 0.87 16.85 9.89
N TYR A 201 1.17 16.60 8.63
CA TYR A 201 2.01 17.47 7.79
C TYR A 201 1.50 18.92 7.77
N ASP A 202 0.19 19.11 7.79
CA ASP A 202 -0.44 20.42 7.74
C ASP A 202 -0.44 21.15 9.11
N ASN A 203 0.28 20.65 10.11
CA ASN A 203 0.38 21.22 11.46
C ASN A 203 -0.95 21.37 12.22
N GLY A 204 -1.96 20.57 11.91
CA GLY A 204 -3.30 20.76 12.45
C GLY A 204 -3.98 22.08 12.02
N LEU A 205 -3.37 22.80 11.06
CA LEU A 205 -4.01 23.90 10.36
C LEU A 205 -5.01 23.31 9.35
N CYS A 206 -6.24 23.16 9.78
CA CYS A 206 -7.31 22.45 9.10
C CYS A 206 -6.90 21.04 8.70
N PRO A 207 -7.40 20.01 9.33
CA PRO A 207 -7.35 18.70 8.70
C PRO A 207 -7.90 18.92 7.29
N PHE A 208 -7.18 18.47 6.29
CA PHE A 208 -7.66 18.49 4.93
C PHE A 208 -8.90 17.61 4.92
N ASP A 209 -10.06 18.21 5.04
CA ASP A 209 -11.32 17.50 5.01
C ASP A 209 -11.51 17.02 3.59
N LEU A 210 -11.31 15.73 3.37
CA LEU A 210 -11.47 15.10 2.08
C LEU A 210 -12.91 15.18 1.57
N ASP A 211 -13.86 15.50 2.48
CA ASP A 211 -15.28 15.67 2.17
C ASP A 211 -15.60 17.09 1.67
N VAL A 212 -14.66 18.04 1.75
CA VAL A 212 -14.85 19.38 1.20
C VAL A 212 -14.54 19.38 -0.29
N PRO A 213 -15.50 19.67 -1.17
CA PRO A 213 -15.25 19.80 -2.61
C PRO A 213 -14.17 20.86 -2.88
N VAL A 214 -13.19 20.53 -3.71
CA VAL A 214 -12.07 21.42 -4.06
C VAL A 214 -12.53 22.79 -4.61
N LEU A 215 -13.79 22.89 -5.07
CA LEU A 215 -14.41 24.12 -5.58
C LEU A 215 -14.88 25.09 -4.50
N GLU A 216 -14.99 24.65 -3.24
CA GLU A 216 -15.39 25.56 -2.13
C GLU A 216 -14.20 26.28 -1.49
N LEU A 217 -12.95 25.93 -1.88
CA LEU A 217 -11.72 26.57 -1.38
C LEU A 217 -11.33 27.82 -2.19
N SER A 218 -12.10 28.21 -3.21
CA SER A 218 -11.78 29.33 -4.10
C SER A 218 -12.58 30.63 -3.87
N ASP A 219 -13.46 30.69 -2.87
CA ASP A 219 -14.36 31.83 -2.66
C ASP A 219 -13.96 32.79 -1.54
N ASP A 220 -12.77 32.64 -0.95
CA ASP A 220 -12.20 33.59 0.02
C ASP A 220 -10.95 34.26 -0.56
N ASP A 221 -11.17 35.22 -1.46
CA ASP A 221 -10.28 36.35 -1.79
C ASP A 221 -11.05 37.68 -1.68
#